data_ff1dc874267e3a4d48864d69fe793467
#
_entry.id   ff1dc874267e3a4d48864d69fe793467
#
_cell.length_a   1.000
_cell.length_b   1.000
_cell.length_c   1.000
_cell.angle_alpha   90.00
_cell.angle_beta   90.00
_cell.angle_gamma   90.00
#
_symmetry.space_group_name_H-M   'P 1'
#
loop_
_entity.id
_entity.type
_entity.pdbx_description
1 polymer ?
#
loop_
_entity_poly.entity_id
_entity_poly.type
_entity_poly.pdbx_seq_one_letter_code
_entity_poly.pdbx_strand_id
1 'polypeptide(L)'
;MLNEELLEQLQEEKELHDYDYHSGHPALYVGTYGKYNGGSLDGMWVDLTTFSDYDDFMDFCHLLHHDEEDPEFMFQDYENFPRELYAESMSRKDWEKLSVYLELSDNDREVFDAYVELRGWDDDLTWEWVSDMYQGKFDDEEDFARHIVEECYYDEVRGFLGDYFDYERFARDLFMSDYDFND
;
A
#
# COMPACT_ATOMS: atom_id res chain seq x y z
N MET A 1 0.05 -27.11 -30.47
CA MET A 1 -1.09 -26.19 -30.70
C MET A 1 -1.70 -25.98 -29.34
N LEU A 2 -1.68 -24.76 -28.84
CA LEU A 2 -2.44 -24.39 -27.65
C LEU A 2 -3.92 -24.72 -27.89
N ASN A 3 -4.57 -25.29 -26.89
CA ASN A 3 -6.00 -25.53 -26.93
C ASN A 3 -6.71 -24.17 -26.97
N GLU A 4 -7.71 -24.01 -27.83
CA GLU A 4 -8.50 -22.78 -27.97
C GLU A 4 -9.10 -22.36 -26.62
N GLU A 5 -9.48 -23.32 -25.80
CA GLU A 5 -9.97 -23.16 -24.42
C GLU A 5 -8.93 -22.53 -23.47
N LEU A 6 -7.65 -22.91 -23.56
CA LEU A 6 -6.56 -22.32 -22.75
C LEU A 6 -6.30 -20.86 -23.15
N LEU A 7 -6.39 -20.53 -24.43
CA LEU A 7 -6.20 -19.16 -24.90
C LEU A 7 -7.36 -18.25 -24.47
N GLU A 8 -8.58 -18.78 -24.47
CA GLU A 8 -9.78 -18.08 -24.03
C GLU A 8 -9.69 -17.80 -22.51
N GLN A 9 -9.33 -18.83 -21.73
CA GLN A 9 -9.08 -18.67 -20.29
C GLN A 9 -7.98 -17.66 -20.00
N LEU A 10 -6.82 -17.72 -20.70
CA LEU A 10 -5.74 -16.76 -20.52
C LEU A 10 -6.19 -15.32 -20.81
N GLN A 11 -7.03 -15.12 -21.80
CA GLN A 11 -7.53 -13.78 -22.14
C GLN A 11 -8.45 -13.24 -21.04
N GLU A 12 -9.36 -14.08 -20.53
CA GLU A 12 -10.29 -13.74 -19.44
C GLU A 12 -9.52 -13.38 -18.16
N GLU A 13 -8.54 -14.19 -17.77
CA GLU A 13 -7.71 -13.96 -16.58
C GLU A 13 -6.83 -12.71 -16.72
N LYS A 14 -6.29 -12.44 -17.91
CA LYS A 14 -5.57 -11.19 -18.18
C LYS A 14 -6.44 -9.96 -18.04
N GLU A 15 -7.69 -10.01 -18.49
CA GLU A 15 -8.63 -8.90 -18.34
C GLU A 15 -9.06 -8.71 -16.88
N LEU A 16 -9.19 -9.80 -16.11
CA LEU A 16 -9.54 -9.75 -14.69
C LEU A 16 -8.45 -9.12 -13.82
N HIS A 17 -7.19 -9.44 -14.12
CA HIS A 17 -6.04 -9.05 -13.31
C HIS A 17 -5.23 -7.88 -13.90
N ASP A 18 -5.73 -7.25 -14.99
CA ASP A 18 -5.04 -6.13 -15.62
C ASP A 18 -4.97 -4.92 -14.69
N TYR A 19 -3.78 -4.35 -14.57
CA TYR A 19 -3.55 -3.19 -13.73
C TYR A 19 -3.92 -1.88 -14.44
N ASP A 20 -4.87 -1.14 -13.88
CA ASP A 20 -5.16 0.24 -14.27
C ASP A 20 -4.21 1.21 -13.56
N TYR A 21 -3.31 1.86 -14.30
CA TYR A 21 -2.36 2.87 -13.79
C TYR A 21 -3.00 4.07 -13.09
N HIS A 22 -4.31 4.22 -13.18
CA HIS A 22 -5.07 5.29 -12.50
C HIS A 22 -5.79 4.80 -11.25
N SER A 23 -5.76 3.50 -10.96
CA SER A 23 -6.46 2.92 -9.80
C SER A 23 -5.81 3.29 -8.47
N GLY A 24 -4.48 3.44 -8.45
CA GLY A 24 -3.71 3.53 -7.22
C GLY A 24 -3.57 2.20 -6.46
N HIS A 25 -4.03 1.09 -7.04
CA HIS A 25 -3.92 -0.22 -6.41
C HIS A 25 -2.48 -0.75 -6.40
N PRO A 26 -2.10 -1.55 -5.39
CA PRO A 26 -0.83 -2.29 -5.39
C PRO A 26 -0.69 -3.18 -6.61
N ALA A 27 0.45 -3.07 -7.30
CA ALA A 27 0.69 -3.81 -8.54
C ALA A 27 2.10 -4.37 -8.63
N LEU A 28 2.26 -5.48 -9.37
CA LEU A 28 3.53 -6.09 -9.73
C LEU A 28 3.65 -6.28 -11.24
N TYR A 29 4.86 -6.13 -11.77
CA TYR A 29 5.17 -6.60 -13.12
C TYR A 29 5.64 -8.04 -13.07
N VAL A 30 4.84 -8.96 -13.61
CA VAL A 30 5.09 -10.40 -13.58
C VAL A 30 5.81 -10.82 -14.86
N GLY A 31 7.07 -11.21 -14.73
CA GLY A 31 7.89 -11.79 -15.77
C GLY A 31 8.56 -13.08 -15.32
N THR A 32 9.56 -13.57 -16.09
CA THR A 32 10.38 -14.72 -15.72
C THR A 32 11.85 -14.44 -15.90
N TYR A 33 12.71 -15.11 -15.10
CA TYR A 33 14.17 -15.06 -15.29
C TYR A 33 14.59 -15.64 -16.63
N GLY A 34 13.88 -16.66 -17.15
CA GLY A 34 14.16 -17.27 -18.44
C GLY A 34 14.00 -16.28 -19.58
N LYS A 35 12.88 -15.57 -19.63
CA LYS A 35 12.60 -14.54 -20.64
C LYS A 35 13.54 -13.35 -20.51
N TYR A 36 13.73 -12.85 -19.27
CA TYR A 36 14.63 -11.72 -19.00
C TYR A 36 16.07 -12.01 -19.45
N ASN A 37 16.64 -13.16 -19.10
CA ASN A 37 17.97 -13.58 -19.52
C ASN A 37 18.07 -13.81 -21.05
N GLY A 38 16.96 -14.17 -21.68
CA GLY A 38 16.82 -14.25 -23.15
C GLY A 38 16.68 -12.90 -23.87
N GLY A 39 16.64 -11.79 -23.12
CA GLY A 39 16.48 -10.44 -23.65
C GLY A 39 15.02 -10.06 -23.95
N SER A 40 14.05 -10.81 -23.45
CA SER A 40 12.63 -10.51 -23.53
C SER A 40 12.13 -9.88 -22.22
N LEU A 41 11.32 -8.84 -22.33
CA LEU A 41 10.56 -8.24 -21.23
C LEU A 41 9.09 -8.66 -21.29
N ASP A 42 8.80 -9.83 -21.89
CA ASP A 42 7.44 -10.33 -21.99
C ASP A 42 6.89 -10.69 -20.60
N GLY A 43 5.85 -9.99 -20.23
CA GLY A 43 5.21 -10.04 -18.92
C GLY A 43 4.00 -9.11 -18.87
N MET A 44 3.44 -8.92 -17.71
CA MET A 44 2.24 -8.12 -17.50
C MET A 44 2.27 -7.42 -16.15
N TRP A 45 1.78 -6.18 -16.09
CA TRP A 45 1.38 -5.54 -14.85
C TRP A 45 0.08 -6.15 -14.35
N VAL A 46 0.04 -6.53 -13.07
CA VAL A 46 -1.14 -7.12 -12.44
C VAL A 46 -1.54 -6.35 -11.20
N ASP A 47 -2.84 -6.18 -11.04
CA ASP A 47 -3.46 -5.62 -9.84
C ASP A 47 -3.53 -6.70 -8.75
N LEU A 48 -2.76 -6.52 -7.68
CA LEU A 48 -2.66 -7.50 -6.60
C LEU A 48 -3.92 -7.62 -5.75
N THR A 49 -4.80 -6.62 -5.79
CA THR A 49 -6.07 -6.64 -5.04
C THR A 49 -7.12 -7.56 -5.64
N THR A 50 -6.88 -8.08 -6.83
CA THR A 50 -7.79 -8.97 -7.56
C THR A 50 -7.59 -10.45 -7.22
N PHE A 51 -6.49 -10.81 -6.52
CA PHE A 51 -6.20 -12.19 -6.13
C PHE A 51 -6.72 -12.50 -4.73
N SER A 52 -7.27 -13.69 -4.57
CA SER A 52 -7.80 -14.14 -3.28
C SER A 52 -6.72 -14.61 -2.30
N ASP A 53 -5.64 -15.20 -2.81
CA ASP A 53 -4.50 -15.68 -2.02
C ASP A 53 -3.25 -15.91 -2.88
N TYR A 54 -2.18 -16.42 -2.24
CA TYR A 54 -0.92 -16.73 -2.92
C TYR A 54 -1.03 -17.80 -3.99
N ASP A 55 -1.86 -18.82 -3.78
CA ASP A 55 -2.01 -19.92 -4.73
C ASP A 55 -2.72 -19.43 -5.99
N ASP A 56 -3.76 -18.63 -5.84
CA ASP A 56 -4.47 -17.96 -6.92
C ASP A 56 -3.54 -17.08 -7.76
N PHE A 57 -2.73 -16.24 -7.10
CA PHE A 57 -1.70 -15.43 -7.76
C PHE A 57 -0.68 -16.29 -8.53
N MET A 58 -0.19 -17.37 -7.93
CA MET A 58 0.79 -18.26 -8.56
C MET A 58 0.20 -19.05 -9.73
N ASP A 59 -1.05 -19.48 -9.63
CA ASP A 59 -1.78 -20.14 -10.72
C ASP A 59 -1.92 -19.22 -11.94
N PHE A 60 -2.23 -17.94 -11.70
CA PHE A 60 -2.21 -16.92 -12.74
C PHE A 60 -0.81 -16.73 -13.35
N CYS A 61 0.25 -16.64 -12.54
CA CYS A 61 1.63 -16.52 -13.03
C CYS A 61 2.02 -17.69 -13.95
N HIS A 62 1.65 -18.91 -13.58
CA HIS A 62 1.86 -20.10 -14.42
C HIS A 62 1.05 -20.05 -15.71
N LEU A 63 -0.19 -19.57 -15.66
CA LEU A 63 -1.05 -19.42 -16.84
C LEU A 63 -0.48 -18.35 -17.78
N LEU A 64 -0.02 -17.21 -17.24
CA LEU A 64 0.58 -16.11 -17.99
C LEU A 64 1.82 -16.58 -18.77
N HIS A 65 2.67 -17.38 -18.13
CA HIS A 65 3.92 -17.90 -18.67
C HIS A 65 3.84 -19.39 -19.09
N HIS A 66 2.66 -19.84 -19.54
CA HIS A 66 2.39 -21.22 -19.96
C HIS A 66 3.27 -21.73 -21.11
N ASP A 67 3.99 -20.86 -21.79
CA ASP A 67 4.95 -21.14 -22.86
C ASP A 67 6.30 -21.63 -22.33
N GLU A 68 6.56 -21.54 -21.01
CA GLU A 68 7.71 -22.11 -20.32
C GLU A 68 7.32 -23.40 -19.58
N GLU A 69 8.15 -24.45 -19.65
CA GLU A 69 7.86 -25.75 -19.01
C GLU A 69 7.95 -25.66 -17.49
N ASP A 70 8.88 -24.86 -16.97
CA ASP A 70 9.11 -24.66 -15.52
C ASP A 70 9.53 -23.18 -15.32
N PRO A 71 8.58 -22.23 -15.33
CA PRO A 71 8.88 -20.83 -15.24
C PRO A 71 9.42 -20.45 -13.86
N GLU A 72 10.57 -19.81 -13.79
CA GLU A 72 11.11 -19.17 -12.60
C GLU A 72 10.69 -17.71 -12.62
N PHE A 73 9.68 -17.35 -11.79
CA PHE A 73 9.10 -16.02 -11.83
C PHE A 73 10.04 -14.94 -11.31
N MET A 74 10.02 -13.81 -12.00
CA MET A 74 10.74 -12.59 -11.68
C MET A 74 9.76 -11.43 -11.63
N PHE A 75 9.52 -10.89 -10.45
CA PHE A 75 8.70 -9.69 -10.27
C PHE A 75 9.59 -8.47 -10.51
N GLN A 76 9.58 -7.96 -11.73
CA GLN A 76 10.60 -7.01 -12.22
C GLN A 76 10.42 -5.60 -11.68
N ASP A 77 9.19 -5.23 -11.31
CA ASP A 77 8.86 -3.91 -10.80
C ASP A 77 7.58 -3.95 -9.96
N TYR A 78 7.32 -2.91 -9.16
CA TYR A 78 6.16 -2.80 -8.30
C TYR A 78 5.66 -1.36 -8.23
N GLU A 79 4.36 -1.17 -7.94
CA GLU A 79 3.73 0.12 -7.75
C GLU A 79 2.73 0.10 -6.58
N ASN A 80 2.60 1.25 -5.91
CA ASN A 80 1.59 1.57 -4.91
C ASN A 80 1.58 0.68 -3.66
N PHE A 81 2.75 0.25 -3.19
CA PHE A 81 2.92 -0.33 -1.86
C PHE A 81 4.37 -0.14 -1.36
N PRO A 82 4.61 -0.21 -0.03
CA PRO A 82 5.93 0.00 0.54
C PRO A 82 7.01 -0.93 -0.03
N ARG A 83 8.19 -0.35 -0.30
CA ARG A 83 9.35 -1.09 -0.85
C ARG A 83 9.72 -2.32 -0.05
N GLU A 84 9.51 -2.27 1.25
CA GLU A 84 9.85 -3.30 2.21
C GLU A 84 9.00 -4.57 2.05
N LEU A 85 7.82 -4.45 1.44
CA LEU A 85 6.93 -5.56 1.10
C LEU A 85 7.24 -6.19 -0.27
N TYR A 86 8.10 -5.55 -1.07
CA TYR A 86 8.46 -6.05 -2.39
C TYR A 86 9.60 -7.07 -2.30
N ALA A 87 9.47 -8.16 -3.07
CA ALA A 87 10.52 -9.13 -3.32
C ALA A 87 10.53 -9.52 -4.81
N GLU A 88 11.71 -9.48 -5.46
CA GLU A 88 11.90 -9.88 -6.85
C GLU A 88 11.53 -11.36 -7.10
N SER A 89 11.72 -12.21 -6.07
CA SER A 89 11.29 -13.61 -6.03
C SER A 89 10.39 -13.78 -4.81
N MET A 90 9.09 -13.51 -4.97
CA MET A 90 8.13 -13.52 -3.87
C MET A 90 7.80 -14.94 -3.42
N SER A 91 8.14 -15.26 -2.19
CA SER A 91 7.73 -16.49 -1.53
C SER A 91 6.35 -16.36 -0.88
N ARG A 92 5.75 -17.50 -0.47
CA ARG A 92 4.50 -17.48 0.30
C ARG A 92 4.60 -16.62 1.56
N LYS A 93 5.76 -16.61 2.23
CA LYS A 93 5.98 -15.81 3.43
C LYS A 93 6.00 -14.30 3.11
N ASP A 94 6.55 -13.91 1.95
CA ASP A 94 6.55 -12.52 1.51
C ASP A 94 5.12 -12.08 1.14
N TRP A 95 4.36 -12.97 0.49
CA TRP A 95 2.94 -12.74 0.22
C TRP A 95 2.10 -12.60 1.51
N GLU A 96 2.33 -13.43 2.52
CA GLU A 96 1.64 -13.33 3.81
C GLU A 96 1.84 -11.97 4.48
N LYS A 97 3.02 -11.35 4.33
CA LYS A 97 3.27 -9.99 4.79
C LYS A 97 2.53 -8.95 3.92
N LEU A 98 2.60 -9.11 2.61
CA LEU A 98 1.96 -8.22 1.65
C LEU A 98 0.43 -8.29 1.75
N SER A 99 -0.15 -9.47 1.97
CA SER A 99 -1.60 -9.66 2.03
C SER A 99 -2.27 -8.83 3.12
N VAL A 100 -1.59 -8.61 4.26
CA VAL A 100 -2.09 -7.71 5.32
C VAL A 100 -2.27 -6.28 4.79
N TYR A 101 -1.35 -5.81 3.97
CA TYR A 101 -1.46 -4.50 3.33
C TYR A 101 -2.52 -4.49 2.22
N LEU A 102 -2.63 -5.58 1.45
CA LEU A 102 -3.65 -5.71 0.38
C LEU A 102 -5.08 -5.70 0.91
N GLU A 103 -5.30 -6.22 2.13
CA GLU A 103 -6.61 -6.23 2.79
C GLU A 103 -7.07 -4.86 3.30
N LEU A 104 -6.17 -3.87 3.37
CA LEU A 104 -6.52 -2.51 3.76
C LEU A 104 -7.40 -1.84 2.70
N SER A 105 -8.33 -0.99 3.15
CA SER A 105 -9.02 -0.07 2.24
C SER A 105 -8.04 0.96 1.66
N ASP A 106 -8.39 1.60 0.55
CA ASP A 106 -7.54 2.63 -0.07
C ASP A 106 -7.19 3.75 0.91
N ASN A 107 -8.16 4.17 1.73
CA ASN A 107 -7.95 5.20 2.74
C ASN A 107 -7.01 4.72 3.87
N ASP A 108 -7.10 3.44 4.26
CA ASP A 108 -6.22 2.88 5.29
C ASP A 108 -4.80 2.69 4.77
N ARG A 109 -4.64 2.38 3.48
CA ARG A 109 -3.32 2.36 2.81
C ARG A 109 -2.68 3.73 2.78
N GLU A 110 -3.44 4.80 2.45
CA GLU A 110 -2.92 6.17 2.53
C GLU A 110 -2.36 6.50 3.92
N VAL A 111 -3.08 6.10 4.98
CA VAL A 111 -2.65 6.32 6.37
C VAL A 111 -1.42 5.47 6.70
N PHE A 112 -1.40 4.22 6.26
CA PHE A 112 -0.26 3.31 6.48
C PHE A 112 1.00 3.82 5.79
N ASP A 113 0.89 4.24 4.53
CA ASP A 113 1.99 4.79 3.74
C ASP A 113 2.53 6.09 4.33
N ALA A 114 1.65 6.99 4.76
CA ALA A 114 2.02 8.21 5.46
C ALA A 114 2.79 7.91 6.76
N TYR A 115 2.37 6.91 7.53
CA TYR A 115 3.09 6.48 8.73
C TYR A 115 4.50 5.96 8.38
N VAL A 116 4.62 5.10 7.36
CA VAL A 116 5.91 4.55 6.92
C VAL A 116 6.84 5.66 6.41
N GLU A 117 6.31 6.65 5.70
CA GLU A 117 7.08 7.81 5.24
C GLU A 117 7.63 8.64 6.39
N LEU A 118 6.82 8.89 7.42
CA LEU A 118 7.20 9.71 8.58
C LEU A 118 8.11 9.00 9.58
N ARG A 119 7.86 7.72 9.84
CA ARG A 119 8.48 6.97 10.94
C ARG A 119 9.43 5.87 10.48
N GLY A 120 9.37 5.52 9.19
CA GLY A 120 10.09 4.39 8.62
C GLY A 120 9.37 3.06 8.84
N TRP A 121 9.88 2.04 8.17
CA TRP A 121 9.39 0.67 8.28
C TRP A 121 9.95 -0.03 9.53
N ASP A 122 9.11 -0.85 10.17
CA ASP A 122 9.50 -1.80 11.21
C ASP A 122 8.91 -3.18 10.86
N ASP A 123 9.68 -4.26 11.02
CA ASP A 123 9.24 -5.62 10.68
C ASP A 123 8.05 -6.12 11.53
N ASP A 124 7.82 -5.50 12.68
CA ASP A 124 6.69 -5.78 13.58
C ASP A 124 5.51 -4.81 13.36
N LEU A 125 5.60 -3.92 12.34
CA LEU A 125 4.56 -2.94 12.04
C LEU A 125 3.26 -3.64 11.63
N THR A 126 2.16 -3.24 12.27
CA THR A 126 0.81 -3.75 12.00
C THR A 126 -0.14 -2.59 11.74
N TRP A 127 -1.22 -2.86 10.98
CA TRP A 127 -2.29 -1.88 10.80
C TRP A 127 -2.91 -1.44 12.13
N GLU A 128 -3.11 -2.37 13.07
CA GLU A 128 -3.66 -2.04 14.40
C GLU A 128 -2.80 -0.98 15.09
N TRP A 129 -1.47 -1.12 15.06
CA TRP A 129 -0.56 -0.12 15.62
C TRP A 129 -0.67 1.22 14.90
N VAL A 130 -0.66 1.24 13.57
CA VAL A 130 -0.76 2.47 12.78
C VAL A 130 -2.09 3.19 13.04
N SER A 131 -3.20 2.44 13.04
CA SER A 131 -4.53 3.01 13.27
C SER A 131 -4.70 3.60 14.66
N ASP A 132 -4.07 3.01 15.68
CA ASP A 132 -4.07 3.55 17.05
C ASP A 132 -3.27 4.87 17.17
N MET A 133 -2.27 5.06 16.31
CA MET A 133 -1.46 6.30 16.26
C MET A 133 -2.10 7.40 15.42
N TYR A 134 -3.00 7.05 14.50
CA TYR A 134 -3.61 7.98 13.58
C TYR A 134 -4.62 8.89 14.27
N GLN A 135 -4.42 10.20 14.20
CA GLN A 135 -5.26 11.18 14.86
C GLN A 135 -6.33 11.80 13.96
N GLY A 136 -6.31 11.50 12.67
CA GLY A 136 -7.25 12.05 11.70
C GLY A 136 -6.59 12.91 10.63
N LYS A 137 -7.41 13.42 9.72
CA LYS A 137 -6.99 14.30 8.62
C LYS A 137 -7.38 15.72 8.94
N PHE A 138 -6.43 16.64 8.94
CA PHE A 138 -6.59 18.06 9.27
C PHE A 138 -6.01 18.90 8.15
N ASP A 139 -6.49 20.14 7.99
CA ASP A 139 -6.03 21.03 6.93
C ASP A 139 -4.59 21.52 7.19
N ASP A 140 -4.23 21.70 8.46
CA ASP A 140 -2.88 22.08 8.91
C ASP A 140 -2.68 21.78 10.41
N GLU A 141 -1.46 22.03 10.90
CA GLU A 141 -1.09 21.84 12.32
C GLU A 141 -1.96 22.71 13.28
N GLU A 142 -2.38 23.90 12.86
CA GLU A 142 -3.23 24.78 13.67
C GLU A 142 -4.66 24.23 13.79
N ASP A 143 -5.20 23.65 12.71
CA ASP A 143 -6.50 22.99 12.71
C ASP A 143 -6.52 21.78 13.67
N PHE A 144 -5.46 20.96 13.64
CA PHE A 144 -5.27 19.90 14.62
C PHE A 144 -5.18 20.45 16.06
N ALA A 145 -4.42 21.52 16.29
CA ALA A 145 -4.32 22.14 17.61
C ALA A 145 -5.66 22.64 18.13
N ARG A 146 -6.52 23.17 17.24
CA ARG A 146 -7.90 23.56 17.58
C ARG A 146 -8.73 22.36 18.00
N HIS A 147 -8.62 21.24 17.25
CA HIS A 147 -9.29 20.00 17.60
C HIS A 147 -8.85 19.49 18.99
N ILE A 148 -7.56 19.48 19.28
CA ILE A 148 -7.04 19.07 20.60
C ILE A 148 -7.56 19.97 21.73
N VAL A 149 -7.64 21.28 21.51
CA VAL A 149 -8.21 22.21 22.50
C VAL A 149 -9.70 21.94 22.72
N GLU A 150 -10.46 21.70 21.67
CA GLU A 150 -11.90 21.41 21.77
C GLU A 150 -12.18 20.09 22.50
N GLU A 151 -11.39 19.05 22.25
CA GLU A 151 -11.60 17.73 22.85
C GLU A 151 -11.04 17.62 24.27
N CYS A 152 -9.87 18.21 24.54
CA CYS A 152 -9.12 17.95 25.77
C CYS A 152 -9.08 19.17 26.71
N TYR A 153 -9.16 20.39 26.21
CA TYR A 153 -8.91 21.62 26.97
C TYR A 153 -10.05 22.65 26.85
N TYR A 154 -11.22 22.22 26.41
CA TYR A 154 -12.36 23.13 26.17
C TYR A 154 -12.70 23.97 27.39
N ASP A 155 -12.72 23.41 28.58
CA ASP A 155 -13.09 24.11 29.82
C ASP A 155 -12.03 25.13 30.26
N GLU A 156 -10.76 24.89 29.94
CA GLU A 156 -9.62 25.76 30.27
C GLU A 156 -9.53 26.96 29.31
N VAL A 157 -9.85 26.75 28.02
CA VAL A 157 -9.66 27.77 26.97
C VAL A 157 -10.93 28.56 26.65
N ARG A 158 -12.12 28.03 26.99
CA ARG A 158 -13.40 28.69 26.66
C ARG A 158 -13.58 30.06 27.36
N GLY A 159 -14.40 30.90 26.75
CA GLY A 159 -14.77 32.20 27.28
C GLY A 159 -13.87 33.34 26.79
N PHE A 160 -13.90 34.48 27.52
CA PHE A 160 -13.18 35.67 27.09
C PHE A 160 -11.69 35.47 26.82
N LEU A 161 -11.04 34.57 27.57
CA LEU A 161 -9.61 34.26 27.37
C LEU A 161 -9.36 33.39 26.15
N GLY A 162 -10.35 32.66 25.65
CA GLY A 162 -10.22 31.84 24.44
C GLY A 162 -9.94 32.67 23.21
N ASP A 163 -10.47 33.91 23.13
CA ASP A 163 -10.18 34.84 22.03
C ASP A 163 -8.71 35.29 21.97
N TYR A 164 -7.94 35.04 23.03
CA TYR A 164 -6.50 35.36 23.14
C TYR A 164 -5.61 34.12 23.13
N PHE A 165 -6.18 32.92 22.95
CA PHE A 165 -5.39 31.70 22.90
C PHE A 165 -4.62 31.64 21.57
N ASP A 166 -3.30 31.42 21.69
CA ASP A 166 -2.36 31.39 20.55
C ASP A 166 -2.27 29.95 20.01
N TYR A 167 -3.18 29.60 19.09
CA TYR A 167 -3.23 28.27 18.46
C TYR A 167 -2.00 27.95 17.64
N GLU A 168 -1.41 28.93 16.94
CA GLU A 168 -0.16 28.75 16.17
C GLU A 168 1.00 28.32 17.07
N ARG A 169 1.13 28.98 18.23
CA ARG A 169 2.16 28.61 19.20
C ARG A 169 1.89 27.27 19.82
N PHE A 170 0.66 26.97 20.16
CA PHE A 170 0.29 25.67 20.73
C PHE A 170 0.50 24.53 19.74
N ALA A 171 0.14 24.70 18.46
CA ALA A 171 0.44 23.78 17.39
C ALA A 171 1.94 23.48 17.33
N ARG A 172 2.77 24.50 17.27
CA ARG A 172 4.24 24.37 17.24
C ARG A 172 4.75 23.54 18.42
N ASP A 173 4.23 23.76 19.62
CA ASP A 173 4.66 23.02 20.82
C ASP A 173 4.22 21.54 20.73
N LEU A 174 3.03 21.22 20.19
CA LEU A 174 2.54 19.85 19.95
C LEU A 174 3.44 19.10 18.95
N PHE A 175 3.77 19.72 17.82
CA PHE A 175 4.57 19.13 16.75
C PHE A 175 6.10 19.17 17.00
N MET A 176 6.53 19.75 18.13
CA MET A 176 7.94 19.65 18.54
C MET A 176 8.30 18.26 19.13
N SER A 177 7.35 17.54 19.71
CA SER A 177 7.65 16.32 20.47
C SER A 177 6.59 15.21 20.42
N ASP A 178 5.31 15.54 20.20
CA ASP A 178 4.23 14.60 20.46
C ASP A 178 3.55 14.10 19.19
N TYR A 179 3.56 14.89 18.11
CA TYR A 179 2.88 14.58 16.87
C TYR A 179 3.76 14.84 15.64
N ASP A 180 3.45 14.18 14.53
CA ASP A 180 3.97 14.48 13.20
C ASP A 180 2.82 14.77 12.25
N PHE A 181 3.07 15.61 11.25
CA PHE A 181 2.13 15.96 10.21
C PHE A 181 2.68 15.55 8.84
N ASN A 182 1.87 14.92 8.02
CA ASN A 182 2.18 14.60 6.63
C ASN A 182 1.30 15.48 5.73
N ASP A 183 1.95 16.31 4.87
CA ASP A 183 1.31 17.27 3.97
C ASP A 183 0.63 16.59 2.75
#